data_cb6673cfcb299ac6664cf5117000e3da
#
_entry.id   cb6673cfcb299ac6664cf5117000e3da
#
_cell.length_a   1.000
_cell.length_b   1.000
_cell.length_c   1.000
_cell.angle_alpha   90.00
_cell.angle_beta   90.00
_cell.angle_gamma   90.00
#
_symmetry.space_group_name_H-M   'P 1'
#
loop_
_entity.id
_entity.type
_entity.pdbx_description
1 polymer ?
#
loop_
_entity_poly.entity_id
_entity_poly.type
_entity_poly.pdbx_seq_one_letter_code
_entity_poly.pdbx_strand_id
1 'polypeptide(L)'
;QPTGKALAKWAVGYAKKQGLELPEDVAGELATRCSDEKLRVSREVEKLALYAHGVATLDDVEALCPPDIQSNIFAFVDSLATGDRGKALELLEALLGTGEPELRIVYMIRRQFRLLARARALFEEGTPRPEIASTLKVPPFVARKLEEQARKMGEEDLERALALILDLERGLKGGSELGDELQVELAVLDLSR
;
A
#
# COMPACT_ATOMS: atom_id res chain seq x y z
N GLN A 1 6.91 15.22 9.53
CA GLN A 1 7.50 14.96 8.21
C GLN A 1 6.48 15.34 7.15
N PRO A 2 6.88 15.93 6.00
CA PRO A 2 5.96 16.23 4.92
C PRO A 2 5.38 14.92 4.34
N THR A 3 4.09 14.93 3.99
CA THR A 3 3.38 13.79 3.37
C THR A 3 2.52 14.27 2.21
N GLY A 4 2.15 13.39 1.29
CA GLY A 4 1.31 13.73 0.14
C GLY A 4 1.88 14.89 -0.69
N LYS A 5 1.03 15.89 -1.00
CA LYS A 5 1.42 17.05 -1.80
C LYS A 5 2.63 17.83 -1.23
N ALA A 6 2.78 17.89 0.10
CA ALA A 6 3.92 18.57 0.72
C ALA A 6 5.23 17.79 0.52
N LEU A 7 5.17 16.46 0.49
CA LEU A 7 6.32 15.61 0.19
C LEU A 7 6.68 15.68 -1.29
N ALA A 8 5.70 15.64 -2.20
CA ALA A 8 5.93 15.82 -3.64
C ALA A 8 6.63 17.16 -3.93
N LYS A 9 6.13 18.27 -3.36
CA LYS A 9 6.78 19.59 -3.50
C LYS A 9 8.20 19.61 -2.91
N TRP A 10 8.42 18.92 -1.79
CA TRP A 10 9.77 18.76 -1.23
C TRP A 10 10.66 17.97 -2.18
N ALA A 11 10.16 16.87 -2.79
CA ALA A 11 10.91 16.04 -3.74
C ALA A 11 11.34 16.83 -4.97
N VAL A 12 10.47 17.71 -5.54
CA VAL A 12 10.83 18.63 -6.62
C VAL A 12 12.02 19.52 -6.23
N GLY A 13 11.95 20.15 -5.04
CA GLY A 13 13.05 20.98 -4.54
C GLY A 13 14.34 20.21 -4.26
N TYR A 14 14.23 18.93 -3.85
CA TYR A 14 15.37 18.05 -3.63
C TYR A 14 16.01 17.61 -4.96
N ALA A 15 15.18 17.20 -5.93
CA ALA A 15 15.62 16.81 -7.27
C ALA A 15 16.42 17.92 -7.97
N LYS A 16 15.95 19.17 -7.87
CA LYS A 16 16.66 20.33 -8.41
C LYS A 16 18.09 20.48 -7.85
N LYS A 17 18.30 20.15 -6.57
CA LYS A 17 19.65 20.16 -5.96
C LYS A 17 20.54 19.02 -6.47
N GLN A 18 19.94 17.96 -6.98
CA GLN A 18 20.64 16.83 -7.61
C GLN A 18 20.83 17.04 -9.13
N GLY A 19 20.44 18.20 -9.68
CA GLY A 19 20.53 18.48 -11.11
C GLY A 19 19.43 17.81 -11.94
N LEU A 20 18.34 17.35 -11.31
CA LEU A 20 17.22 16.70 -11.97
C LEU A 20 15.99 17.62 -11.96
N GLU A 21 15.37 17.80 -13.12
CA GLU A 21 14.03 18.36 -13.22
C GLU A 21 13.00 17.24 -12.94
N LEU A 22 12.18 17.42 -11.90
CA LEU A 22 11.15 16.47 -11.48
C LEU A 22 9.79 17.16 -11.54
N PRO A 23 8.95 16.89 -12.56
CA PRO A 23 7.59 17.42 -12.66
C PRO A 23 6.73 17.08 -11.42
N GLU A 24 5.74 17.91 -11.09
CA GLU A 24 4.93 17.73 -9.85
C GLU A 24 4.09 16.45 -9.86
N ASP A 25 3.58 16.03 -11.01
CA ASP A 25 2.85 14.78 -11.22
C ASP A 25 3.77 13.57 -11.00
N VAL A 26 4.98 13.59 -11.58
CA VAL A 26 6.02 12.56 -11.39
C VAL A 26 6.45 12.47 -9.92
N ALA A 27 6.63 13.64 -9.27
CA ALA A 27 6.97 13.70 -7.85
C ALA A 27 5.84 13.14 -6.96
N GLY A 28 4.58 13.35 -7.35
CA GLY A 28 3.39 12.81 -6.69
C GLY A 28 3.35 11.29 -6.76
N GLU A 29 3.57 10.73 -7.95
CA GLU A 29 3.65 9.30 -8.17
C GLU A 29 4.79 8.67 -7.35
N LEU A 30 5.99 9.26 -7.42
CA LEU A 30 7.14 8.81 -6.66
C LEU A 30 6.88 8.79 -5.14
N ALA A 31 6.25 9.84 -4.60
CA ALA A 31 5.89 9.89 -3.19
C ALA A 31 4.91 8.76 -2.81
N THR A 32 3.93 8.48 -3.68
CA THR A 32 2.96 7.40 -3.50
C THR A 32 3.64 6.03 -3.48
N ARG A 33 4.50 5.75 -4.46
CA ARG A 33 5.28 4.49 -4.55
C ARG A 33 6.19 4.27 -3.34
N CYS A 34 6.68 5.34 -2.74
CA CYS A 34 7.49 5.31 -1.52
C CYS A 34 6.67 5.36 -0.22
N SER A 35 5.36 5.15 -0.25
CA SER A 35 4.46 5.23 0.91
C SER A 35 4.62 6.52 1.72
N ASP A 36 4.84 7.65 1.04
CA ASP A 36 5.11 8.96 1.65
C ASP A 36 6.33 8.96 2.61
N GLU A 37 7.28 8.02 2.46
CA GLU A 37 8.48 7.95 3.29
C GLU A 37 9.60 8.84 2.71
N LYS A 38 9.89 9.96 3.39
CA LYS A 38 10.83 10.98 2.90
C LYS A 38 12.22 10.46 2.57
N LEU A 39 12.78 9.58 3.41
CA LEU A 39 14.12 9.03 3.20
C LEU A 39 14.16 8.15 1.95
N ARG A 40 13.10 7.41 1.69
CA ARG A 40 12.97 6.58 0.50
C ARG A 40 12.84 7.44 -0.75
N VAL A 41 11.95 8.46 -0.71
CA VAL A 41 11.84 9.43 -1.80
C VAL A 41 13.18 10.08 -2.14
N SER A 42 14.01 10.45 -1.16
CA SER A 42 15.33 11.02 -1.44
C SER A 42 16.24 10.06 -2.21
N ARG A 43 16.28 8.79 -1.82
CA ARG A 43 17.08 7.76 -2.50
C ARG A 43 16.60 7.49 -3.93
N GLU A 44 15.29 7.44 -4.13
CA GLU A 44 14.73 7.26 -5.46
C GLU A 44 14.99 8.48 -6.35
N VAL A 45 14.92 9.71 -5.82
CA VAL A 45 15.31 10.92 -6.55
C VAL A 45 16.80 10.89 -6.93
N GLU A 46 17.70 10.48 -6.04
CA GLU A 46 19.12 10.33 -6.32
C GLU A 46 19.37 9.31 -7.44
N LYS A 47 18.65 8.17 -7.40
CA LYS A 47 18.72 7.14 -8.45
C LYS A 47 18.21 7.65 -9.79
N LEU A 48 17.07 8.34 -9.80
CA LEU A 48 16.54 8.98 -11.01
C LEU A 48 17.48 10.03 -11.58
N ALA A 49 18.15 10.82 -10.73
CA ALA A 49 19.12 11.83 -11.18
C ALA A 49 20.34 11.22 -11.90
N LEU A 50 20.69 9.98 -11.59
CA LEU A 50 21.78 9.25 -12.27
C LEU A 50 21.33 8.65 -13.61
N TYR A 51 20.04 8.38 -13.77
CA TYR A 51 19.50 7.68 -14.94
C TYR A 51 18.84 8.62 -15.95
N ALA A 52 17.99 9.53 -15.47
CA ALA A 52 17.24 10.45 -16.32
C ALA A 52 18.17 11.54 -16.90
N HIS A 53 18.06 11.79 -18.19
CA HIS A 53 18.86 12.79 -18.88
C HIS A 53 18.30 14.21 -18.69
N GLY A 54 18.28 14.68 -17.44
CA GLY A 54 17.90 16.05 -17.06
C GLY A 54 16.45 16.22 -16.59
N VAL A 55 15.48 15.51 -17.16
CA VAL A 55 14.05 15.57 -16.78
C VAL A 55 13.57 14.15 -16.51
N ALA A 56 13.02 13.91 -15.31
CA ALA A 56 12.42 12.62 -14.97
C ALA A 56 10.99 12.51 -15.53
N THR A 57 10.65 11.36 -16.07
CA THR A 57 9.33 11.01 -16.60
C THR A 57 8.62 9.99 -15.72
N LEU A 58 7.31 9.78 -15.94
CA LEU A 58 6.58 8.67 -15.29
C LEU A 58 7.15 7.31 -15.68
N ASP A 59 7.58 7.14 -16.92
CA ASP A 59 8.21 5.90 -17.42
C ASP A 59 9.52 5.60 -16.67
N ASP A 60 10.33 6.63 -16.37
CA ASP A 60 11.55 6.46 -15.57
C ASP A 60 11.22 6.01 -14.14
N VAL A 61 10.17 6.58 -13.55
CA VAL A 61 9.69 6.16 -12.22
C VAL A 61 9.14 4.74 -12.26
N GLU A 62 8.42 4.36 -13.30
CA GLU A 62 7.92 3.01 -13.47
C GLU A 62 9.04 1.98 -13.61
N ALA A 63 10.04 2.28 -14.42
CA ALA A 63 11.17 1.39 -14.68
C ALA A 63 12.11 1.23 -13.47
N LEU A 64 12.35 2.31 -12.73
CA LEU A 64 13.38 2.34 -11.69
C LEU A 64 12.88 2.29 -10.26
N CYS A 65 11.66 2.78 -10.01
CA CYS A 65 11.14 2.98 -8.66
C CYS A 65 9.88 2.12 -8.43
N PRO A 66 10.03 0.80 -8.30
CA PRO A 66 8.87 -0.06 -8.05
C PRO A 66 8.18 0.35 -6.74
N PRO A 67 6.83 0.24 -6.66
CA PRO A 67 6.09 0.47 -5.43
C PRO A 67 6.64 -0.40 -4.31
N ASP A 68 6.65 0.12 -3.07
CA ASP A 68 7.00 -0.70 -1.95
C ASP A 68 5.86 -1.67 -1.57
N ILE A 69 6.20 -2.71 -0.82
CA ILE A 69 5.22 -3.72 -0.39
C ILE A 69 4.04 -3.07 0.35
N GLN A 70 4.29 -2.05 1.18
CA GLN A 70 3.22 -1.37 1.91
C GLN A 70 2.30 -0.59 0.97
N SER A 71 2.85 0.06 -0.07
CA SER A 71 2.08 0.75 -1.11
C SER A 71 1.21 -0.23 -1.89
N ASN A 72 1.78 -1.37 -2.29
CA ASN A 72 1.03 -2.43 -2.97
C ASN A 72 -0.07 -3.01 -2.08
N ILE A 73 0.16 -3.20 -0.79
CA ILE A 73 -0.88 -3.66 0.16
C ILE A 73 -2.00 -2.62 0.29
N PHE A 74 -1.71 -1.34 0.34
CA PHE A 74 -2.76 -0.31 0.35
C PHE A 74 -3.58 -0.34 -0.93
N ALA A 75 -2.93 -0.41 -2.10
CA ALA A 75 -3.60 -0.49 -3.39
C ALA A 75 -4.43 -1.79 -3.52
N PHE A 76 -3.91 -2.91 -3.01
CA PHE A 76 -4.61 -4.18 -2.97
C PHE A 76 -5.90 -4.09 -2.14
N VAL A 77 -5.85 -3.54 -0.93
CA VAL A 77 -7.04 -3.35 -0.10
C VAL A 77 -8.04 -2.37 -0.75
N ASP A 78 -7.55 -1.33 -1.42
CA ASP A 78 -8.41 -0.42 -2.19
C ASP A 78 -9.12 -1.12 -3.36
N SER A 79 -8.44 -2.00 -4.09
CA SER A 79 -9.05 -2.76 -5.20
C SER A 79 -10.13 -3.72 -4.71
N LEU A 80 -9.92 -4.37 -3.56
CA LEU A 80 -10.93 -5.20 -2.91
C LEU A 80 -12.15 -4.38 -2.47
N ALA A 81 -11.93 -3.21 -1.89
CA ALA A 81 -13.00 -2.32 -1.44
C ALA A 81 -13.86 -1.75 -2.60
N THR A 82 -13.31 -1.71 -3.82
CA THR A 82 -14.01 -1.26 -5.03
C THR A 82 -14.53 -2.41 -5.89
N GLY A 83 -14.27 -3.67 -5.52
CA GLY A 83 -14.66 -4.86 -6.29
C GLY A 83 -13.88 -5.03 -7.60
N ASP A 84 -12.72 -4.37 -7.75
CA ASP A 84 -11.86 -4.50 -8.92
C ASP A 84 -10.97 -5.74 -8.81
N ARG A 85 -11.54 -6.88 -9.24
CA ARG A 85 -10.88 -8.19 -9.18
C ARG A 85 -9.61 -8.26 -10.03
N GLY A 86 -9.64 -7.66 -11.22
CA GLY A 86 -8.50 -7.65 -12.13
C GLY A 86 -7.30 -6.98 -11.48
N LYS A 87 -7.53 -5.79 -10.90
CA LYS A 87 -6.49 -5.05 -10.20
C LYS A 87 -6.03 -5.73 -8.91
N ALA A 88 -6.94 -6.40 -8.19
CA ALA A 88 -6.58 -7.16 -6.99
C ALA A 88 -5.62 -8.32 -7.32
N LEU A 89 -5.87 -9.07 -8.39
CA LEU A 89 -4.98 -10.15 -8.84
C LEU A 89 -3.63 -9.61 -9.33
N GLU A 90 -3.61 -8.56 -10.16
CA GLU A 90 -2.37 -7.91 -10.61
C GLU A 90 -1.49 -7.47 -9.43
N LEU A 91 -2.10 -6.86 -8.41
CA LEU A 91 -1.38 -6.42 -7.21
C LEU A 91 -0.92 -7.58 -6.34
N LEU A 92 -1.68 -8.69 -6.30
CA LEU A 92 -1.25 -9.91 -5.64
C LEU A 92 -0.02 -10.50 -6.34
N GLU A 93 -0.04 -10.65 -7.65
CA GLU A 93 1.12 -11.12 -8.43
C GLU A 93 2.35 -10.24 -8.18
N ALA A 94 2.17 -8.92 -8.16
CA ALA A 94 3.25 -7.99 -7.84
C ALA A 94 3.78 -8.18 -6.41
N LEU A 95 2.93 -8.50 -5.44
CA LEU A 95 3.33 -8.80 -4.06
C LEU A 95 4.08 -10.13 -3.98
N LEU A 96 3.60 -11.18 -4.62
CA LEU A 96 4.26 -12.50 -4.68
C LEU A 96 5.61 -12.41 -5.42
N GLY A 97 5.67 -11.62 -6.48
CA GLY A 97 6.90 -11.38 -7.25
C GLY A 97 8.00 -10.61 -6.51
N THR A 98 7.74 -10.11 -5.29
CA THR A 98 8.77 -9.45 -4.46
C THR A 98 9.82 -10.41 -3.89
N GLY A 99 9.57 -11.73 -3.95
CA GLY A 99 10.41 -12.75 -3.33
C GLY A 99 10.23 -12.89 -1.82
N GLU A 100 9.27 -12.19 -1.24
CA GLU A 100 8.88 -12.41 0.15
C GLU A 100 8.05 -13.69 0.30
N PRO A 101 8.20 -14.47 1.38
CA PRO A 101 7.37 -15.62 1.62
C PRO A 101 5.87 -15.27 1.65
N GLU A 102 5.03 -16.10 1.05
CA GLU A 102 3.57 -15.91 0.94
C GLU A 102 2.92 -15.66 2.31
N LEU A 103 3.30 -16.44 3.30
CA LEU A 103 2.82 -16.28 4.67
C LEU A 103 3.12 -14.90 5.25
N ARG A 104 4.27 -14.27 4.87
CA ARG A 104 4.61 -12.92 5.29
C ARG A 104 3.73 -11.88 4.61
N ILE A 105 3.47 -12.04 3.31
CA ILE A 105 2.56 -11.18 2.54
C ILE A 105 1.16 -11.23 3.15
N VAL A 106 0.63 -12.43 3.38
CA VAL A 106 -0.68 -12.65 4.00
C VAL A 106 -0.74 -12.03 5.40
N TYR A 107 0.32 -12.16 6.21
CA TYR A 107 0.41 -11.47 7.50
C TYR A 107 0.33 -9.94 7.38
N MET A 108 1.00 -9.36 6.38
CA MET A 108 0.96 -7.91 6.14
C MET A 108 -0.43 -7.45 5.68
N ILE A 109 -1.09 -8.21 4.80
CA ILE A 109 -2.48 -8.00 4.37
C ILE A 109 -3.40 -8.05 5.60
N ARG A 110 -3.32 -9.10 6.42
CA ARG A 110 -4.09 -9.22 7.66
C ARG A 110 -3.88 -8.04 8.59
N ARG A 111 -2.64 -7.63 8.77
CA ARG A 111 -2.31 -6.46 9.59
C ARG A 111 -3.03 -5.20 9.08
N GLN A 112 -3.07 -5.01 7.75
CA GLN A 112 -3.76 -3.87 7.14
C GLN A 112 -5.28 -3.92 7.39
N PHE A 113 -5.92 -5.08 7.19
CA PHE A 113 -7.36 -5.24 7.47
C PHE A 113 -7.69 -5.04 8.96
N ARG A 114 -6.85 -5.53 9.87
CA ARG A 114 -7.02 -5.27 11.32
C ARG A 114 -6.87 -3.79 11.68
N LEU A 115 -5.94 -3.08 11.06
CA LEU A 115 -5.80 -1.63 11.25
C LEU A 115 -7.03 -0.90 10.71
N LEU A 116 -7.54 -1.34 9.56
CA LEU A 116 -8.74 -0.78 8.94
C LEU A 116 -9.97 -0.97 9.81
N ALA A 117 -10.22 -2.17 10.32
CA ALA A 117 -11.34 -2.44 11.22
C ALA A 117 -11.27 -1.60 12.51
N ARG A 118 -10.08 -1.49 13.12
CA ARG A 118 -9.88 -0.66 14.31
C ARG A 118 -10.03 0.84 14.01
N ALA A 119 -9.52 1.30 12.86
CA ALA A 119 -9.69 2.67 12.43
C ALA A 119 -11.17 3.01 12.24
N ARG A 120 -11.93 2.11 11.57
CA ARG A 120 -13.35 2.27 11.36
C ARG A 120 -14.11 2.46 12.69
N ALA A 121 -13.90 1.57 13.66
CA ALA A 121 -14.54 1.67 14.97
C ALA A 121 -14.24 3.03 15.66
N LEU A 122 -12.98 3.48 15.63
CA LEU A 122 -12.60 4.77 16.19
C LEU A 122 -13.24 5.96 15.45
N PHE A 123 -13.41 5.89 14.13
CA PHE A 123 -14.11 6.92 13.36
C PHE A 123 -15.60 6.96 13.69
N GLU A 124 -16.25 5.81 13.86
CA GLU A 124 -17.66 5.70 14.24
C GLU A 124 -17.91 6.24 15.66
N GLU A 125 -16.94 6.09 16.55
CA GLU A 125 -16.93 6.71 17.89
C GLU A 125 -16.67 8.23 17.85
N GLY A 126 -16.35 8.80 16.69
CA GLY A 126 -16.05 10.23 16.53
C GLY A 126 -14.65 10.64 16.99
N THR A 127 -13.74 9.70 17.15
CA THR A 127 -12.36 9.96 17.58
C THR A 127 -11.62 10.85 16.57
N PRO A 128 -10.95 11.93 17.00
CA PRO A 128 -10.18 12.80 16.10
C PRO A 128 -9.02 12.08 15.42
N ARG A 129 -8.75 12.39 14.13
CA ARG A 129 -7.65 11.77 13.35
C ARG A 129 -6.29 11.72 14.05
N PRO A 130 -5.82 12.80 14.71
CA PRO A 130 -4.53 12.76 15.40
C PRO A 130 -4.48 11.71 16.52
N GLU A 131 -5.59 11.52 17.22
CA GLU A 131 -5.75 10.51 18.28
C GLU A 131 -5.81 9.10 17.68
N ILE A 132 -6.49 8.91 16.54
CA ILE A 132 -6.50 7.62 15.83
C ILE A 132 -5.08 7.23 15.42
N ALA A 133 -4.31 8.14 14.83
CA ALA A 133 -2.94 7.88 14.45
C ALA A 133 -2.07 7.43 15.65
N SER A 134 -2.22 8.09 16.79
CA SER A 134 -1.48 7.75 18.01
C SER A 134 -1.96 6.43 18.63
N THR A 135 -3.27 6.18 18.69
CA THR A 135 -3.88 4.95 19.22
C THR A 135 -3.50 3.73 18.42
N LEU A 136 -3.51 3.84 17.08
CA LEU A 136 -3.11 2.77 16.19
C LEU A 136 -1.60 2.64 16.05
N LYS A 137 -0.82 3.59 16.57
CA LYS A 137 0.64 3.69 16.44
C LYS A 137 1.08 3.67 14.98
N VAL A 138 0.39 4.44 14.16
CA VAL A 138 0.68 4.58 12.74
C VAL A 138 1.02 6.04 12.39
N PRO A 139 1.80 6.28 11.33
CA PRO A 139 2.01 7.64 10.83
C PRO A 139 0.70 8.32 10.43
N PRO A 140 0.59 9.67 10.54
CA PRO A 140 -0.63 10.40 10.20
C PRO A 140 -1.15 10.16 8.76
N PHE A 141 -0.25 9.94 7.80
CA PHE A 141 -0.65 9.65 6.42
C PHE A 141 -1.31 8.27 6.29
N VAL A 142 -0.86 7.28 7.07
CA VAL A 142 -1.49 5.95 7.14
C VAL A 142 -2.89 6.05 7.73
N ALA A 143 -3.06 6.82 8.81
CA ALA A 143 -4.40 7.04 9.41
C ALA A 143 -5.37 7.66 8.40
N ARG A 144 -4.91 8.59 7.54
CA ARG A 144 -5.72 9.17 6.46
C ARG A 144 -6.12 8.12 5.42
N LYS A 145 -5.17 7.28 4.96
CA LYS A 145 -5.48 6.19 4.02
C LYS A 145 -6.48 5.19 4.62
N LEU A 146 -6.31 4.83 5.89
CA LEU A 146 -7.25 3.95 6.60
C LEU A 146 -8.67 4.56 6.67
N GLU A 147 -8.79 5.88 6.86
CA GLU A 147 -10.10 6.54 6.83
C GLU A 147 -10.75 6.45 5.44
N GLU A 148 -9.98 6.72 4.38
CA GLU A 148 -10.45 6.62 3.00
C GLU A 148 -10.93 5.20 2.67
N GLN A 149 -10.20 4.18 3.11
CA GLN A 149 -10.55 2.77 2.95
C GLN A 149 -11.78 2.39 3.80
N ALA A 150 -11.84 2.83 5.06
CA ALA A 150 -12.96 2.55 5.97
C ALA A 150 -14.31 3.08 5.48
N ARG A 151 -14.29 4.15 4.69
CA ARG A 151 -15.51 4.69 4.05
C ARG A 151 -16.02 3.86 2.88
N LYS A 152 -15.16 3.07 2.25
CA LYS A 152 -15.48 2.27 1.07
C LYS A 152 -15.91 0.84 1.41
N MET A 153 -15.45 0.30 2.52
CA MET A 153 -15.67 -1.08 2.91
C MET A 153 -16.56 -1.18 4.14
N GLY A 154 -17.65 -1.93 4.05
CA GLY A 154 -18.61 -2.16 5.14
C GLY A 154 -18.02 -2.99 6.30
N GLU A 155 -18.71 -3.02 7.44
CA GLU A 155 -18.32 -3.83 8.59
C GLU A 155 -18.37 -5.32 8.25
N GLU A 156 -19.46 -5.78 7.65
CA GLU A 156 -19.65 -7.17 7.21
C GLU A 156 -18.56 -7.60 6.20
N ASP A 157 -18.15 -6.72 5.30
CA ASP A 157 -17.07 -7.00 4.34
C ASP A 157 -15.72 -7.13 5.03
N LEU A 158 -15.46 -6.31 6.06
CA LEU A 158 -14.23 -6.39 6.85
C LEU A 158 -14.18 -7.67 7.69
N GLU A 159 -15.29 -8.07 8.30
CA GLU A 159 -15.38 -9.31 9.07
C GLU A 159 -15.17 -10.52 8.16
N ARG A 160 -15.86 -10.55 7.01
CA ARG A 160 -15.69 -11.61 6.00
C ARG A 160 -14.25 -11.68 5.51
N ALA A 161 -13.64 -10.55 5.18
CA ALA A 161 -12.26 -10.50 4.73
C ALA A 161 -11.28 -11.02 5.80
N LEU A 162 -11.45 -10.63 7.05
CA LEU A 162 -10.61 -11.11 8.16
C LEU A 162 -10.77 -12.61 8.40
N ALA A 163 -11.98 -13.17 8.27
CA ALA A 163 -12.23 -14.60 8.38
C ALA A 163 -11.52 -15.37 7.26
N LEU A 164 -11.68 -14.94 6.01
CA LEU A 164 -11.02 -15.56 4.84
C LEU A 164 -9.48 -15.51 4.94
N ILE A 165 -8.93 -14.39 5.37
CA ILE A 165 -7.47 -14.25 5.57
C ILE A 165 -6.97 -15.16 6.68
N LEU A 166 -7.75 -15.35 7.75
CA LEU A 166 -7.40 -16.26 8.84
C LEU A 166 -7.40 -17.71 8.39
N ASP A 167 -8.38 -18.11 7.57
CA ASP A 167 -8.45 -19.47 7.01
C ASP A 167 -7.32 -19.73 6.02
N LEU A 168 -6.97 -18.73 5.19
CA LEU A 168 -5.79 -18.77 4.34
C LEU A 168 -4.50 -18.98 5.15
N GLU A 169 -4.30 -18.23 6.24
CA GLU A 169 -3.13 -18.43 7.10
C GLU A 169 -3.05 -19.84 7.71
N ARG A 170 -4.19 -20.44 8.04
CA ARG A 170 -4.23 -21.83 8.55
C ARG A 170 -3.83 -22.80 7.44
N GLY A 171 -4.33 -22.59 6.21
CA GLY A 171 -3.95 -23.39 5.05
C GLY A 171 -2.45 -23.36 4.79
N LEU A 172 -1.85 -22.18 4.73
CA LEU A 172 -0.42 -21.97 4.49
C LEU A 172 0.50 -22.53 5.60
N LYS A 173 -0.04 -22.78 6.79
CA LYS A 173 0.67 -23.43 7.90
C LYS A 173 0.57 -24.95 7.89
N GLY A 174 0.17 -25.55 6.78
CA GLY A 174 0.06 -26.98 6.60
C GLY A 174 -1.36 -27.53 6.82
N GLY A 175 -2.37 -26.68 6.85
CA GLY A 175 -3.78 -27.06 6.92
C GLY A 175 -4.44 -27.36 5.56
N SER A 176 -3.69 -27.32 4.47
CA SER A 176 -4.21 -27.55 3.10
C SER A 176 -3.24 -28.39 2.28
N GLU A 177 -3.79 -29.17 1.34
CA GLU A 177 -3.01 -29.93 0.34
C GLU A 177 -2.70 -29.10 -0.93
N LEU A 178 -3.29 -27.90 -1.04
CA LEU A 178 -3.05 -27.01 -2.18
C LEU A 178 -1.71 -26.29 -2.02
N GLY A 179 -1.04 -25.99 -3.13
CA GLY A 179 0.15 -25.15 -3.13
C GLY A 179 -0.15 -23.74 -2.61
N ASP A 180 0.83 -23.13 -1.95
CA ASP A 180 0.66 -21.86 -1.24
C ASP A 180 0.17 -20.73 -2.16
N GLU A 181 0.75 -20.59 -3.35
CA GLU A 181 0.36 -19.59 -4.35
C GLU A 181 -1.12 -19.75 -4.75
N LEU A 182 -1.56 -20.96 -5.07
CA LEU A 182 -2.94 -21.26 -5.43
C LEU A 182 -3.92 -20.94 -4.29
N GLN A 183 -3.56 -21.23 -3.04
CA GLN A 183 -4.37 -20.88 -1.89
C GLN A 183 -4.58 -19.37 -1.77
N VAL A 184 -3.52 -18.58 -2.01
CA VAL A 184 -3.57 -17.12 -1.95
C VAL A 184 -4.43 -16.56 -3.08
N GLU A 185 -4.29 -17.06 -4.32
CA GLU A 185 -5.11 -16.66 -5.47
C GLU A 185 -6.60 -16.93 -5.24
N LEU A 186 -6.96 -18.12 -4.78
CA LEU A 186 -8.35 -18.48 -4.48
C LEU A 186 -8.95 -17.60 -3.39
N ALA A 187 -8.18 -17.31 -2.33
CA ALA A 187 -8.63 -16.41 -1.27
C ALA A 187 -8.89 -14.98 -1.78
N VAL A 188 -8.07 -14.47 -2.72
CA VAL A 188 -8.28 -13.15 -3.32
C VAL A 188 -9.54 -13.10 -4.19
N LEU A 189 -9.83 -14.17 -4.93
CA LEU A 189 -11.08 -14.28 -5.69
C LEU A 189 -12.31 -14.26 -4.77
N ASP A 190 -12.24 -14.89 -3.59
CA ASP A 190 -13.30 -14.88 -2.61
C ASP A 190 -13.44 -13.54 -1.87
N LEU A 191 -12.31 -12.87 -1.60
CA LEU A 191 -12.27 -11.51 -1.02
C LEU A 191 -12.86 -10.45 -1.95
N SER A 192 -12.86 -10.70 -3.26
CA SER A 192 -13.34 -9.75 -4.27
C SER A 192 -14.84 -9.91 -4.62
N ARG A 193 -15.58 -10.76 -3.90
CA ARG A 193 -17.04 -10.98 -4.06
C ARG A 193 -17.82 -10.01 -3.21
#